data_e887fcdd3dbc704b951e2e088fe9fe47
#
_entry.id   e887fcdd3dbc704b951e2e088fe9fe47
#
_cell.length_a   1.000
_cell.length_b   1.000
_cell.length_c   1.000
_cell.angle_alpha   90.00
_cell.angle_beta   90.00
_cell.angle_gamma   90.00
#
_symmetry.space_group_name_H-M   'P 1'
#
loop_
_entity.id
_entity.type
_entity.pdbx_description
1 polymer ?
#
loop_
_entity_poly.entity_id
_entity_poly.type
_entity_poly.pdbx_seq_one_letter_code
_entity_poly.pdbx_strand_id
1 'polypeptide(L)'
;MGIVVIGAVFVDIKGYPLSTYIPGGRNAGRIEQVHGGVSRNVAEDIANVELRPTFVGLVDDTGMGQDVIDKLDNHKVNTRYIQKVPDGMGTWLAIFDNDGDVHAAISKRPDTTPLTTLLEKKGDEIFKDCDAIAI
;
A
#
# COMPACT_ATOMS: atom_id res chain seq x y z
N MET A 1 15.31 0.96 -18.82
CA MET A 1 15.73 1.62 -17.56
C MET A 1 15.23 0.80 -16.37
N GLY A 2 16.12 0.43 -15.47
CA GLY A 2 15.76 -0.31 -14.24
C GLY A 2 15.42 0.64 -13.09
N ILE A 3 14.18 0.67 -12.68
CA ILE A 3 13.73 1.47 -11.55
C ILE A 3 13.24 0.52 -10.45
N VAL A 4 13.78 0.67 -9.25
CA VAL A 4 13.36 -0.10 -8.06
C VAL A 4 12.70 0.85 -7.08
N VAL A 5 11.51 0.52 -6.62
CA VAL A 5 10.76 1.25 -5.59
C VAL A 5 10.64 0.37 -4.35
N ILE A 6 11.05 0.88 -3.21
CA ILE A 6 11.06 0.12 -1.95
C ILE A 6 10.20 0.84 -0.92
N GLY A 7 9.34 0.12 -0.24
CA GLY A 7 8.63 0.71 0.88
C GLY A 7 7.41 -0.07 1.33
N ALA A 8 6.64 0.57 2.20
CA ALA A 8 5.49 -0.04 2.82
C ALA A 8 4.23 0.11 1.97
N VAL A 9 3.33 -0.86 2.12
CA VAL A 9 1.99 -0.84 1.55
C VAL A 9 0.98 -0.63 2.67
N PHE A 10 0.01 0.23 2.41
CA PHE A 10 -1.12 0.46 3.30
C PHE A 10 -2.43 0.17 2.59
N VAL A 11 -3.43 -0.19 3.36
CA VAL A 11 -4.83 -0.15 2.93
C VAL A 11 -5.53 0.92 3.76
N ASP A 12 -6.13 1.87 3.07
CA ASP A 12 -6.90 2.94 3.69
C ASP A 12 -8.37 2.55 3.71
N ILE A 13 -8.96 2.50 4.89
CA ILE A 13 -10.38 2.22 5.10
C ILE A 13 -11.05 3.51 5.54
N LYS A 14 -11.96 4.02 4.72
CA LYS A 14 -12.59 5.33 4.91
C LYS A 14 -14.09 5.17 5.05
N GLY A 15 -14.64 5.67 6.15
CA GLY A 15 -16.08 5.68 6.40
C GLY A 15 -16.67 7.07 6.25
N TYR A 16 -17.78 7.16 5.51
CA TYR A 16 -18.47 8.42 5.24
C TYR A 16 -19.94 8.30 5.65
N PRO A 17 -20.48 9.24 6.46
CA PRO A 17 -21.89 9.20 6.84
C PRO A 17 -22.78 9.57 5.66
N LEU A 18 -23.96 8.93 5.57
CA LEU A 18 -25.00 9.28 4.58
C LEU A 18 -25.91 10.39 5.06
N SER A 19 -26.03 10.57 6.37
CA SER A 19 -26.87 11.58 7.01
C SER A 19 -26.00 12.43 7.93
N THR A 20 -26.61 13.33 8.69
CA THR A 20 -25.88 14.12 9.68
C THR A 20 -25.08 13.22 10.60
N TYR A 21 -23.77 13.47 10.67
CA TYR A 21 -22.86 12.68 11.47
C TYR A 21 -23.19 12.78 12.96
N ILE A 22 -23.24 11.63 13.62
CA ILE A 22 -23.52 11.52 15.08
C ILE A 22 -22.23 11.11 15.77
N PRO A 23 -21.50 12.03 16.42
CA PRO A 23 -20.29 11.69 17.18
C PRO A 23 -20.60 10.69 18.29
N GLY A 24 -19.79 9.65 18.42
CA GLY A 24 -20.00 8.59 19.39
C GLY A 24 -21.20 7.70 19.12
N GLY A 25 -21.90 7.90 18.02
CA GLY A 25 -23.09 7.16 17.64
C GLY A 25 -22.88 6.15 16.53
N ARG A 26 -23.96 5.50 16.14
CA ARG A 26 -24.00 4.61 14.99
C ARG A 26 -24.50 5.38 13.78
N ASN A 27 -23.66 5.43 12.77
CA ASN A 27 -23.96 6.15 11.53
C ASN A 27 -24.11 5.15 10.37
N ALA A 28 -25.23 5.22 9.65
CA ALA A 28 -25.31 4.55 8.37
C ALA A 28 -24.46 5.35 7.36
N GLY A 29 -23.74 4.65 6.49
CA GLY A 29 -22.85 5.33 5.57
C GLY A 29 -22.28 4.39 4.53
N ARG A 30 -21.28 4.87 3.81
CA ARG A 30 -20.49 4.08 2.87
C ARG A 30 -19.07 3.89 3.38
N ILE A 31 -18.46 2.80 2.98
CA ILE A 31 -17.09 2.47 3.33
C ILE A 31 -16.32 2.23 2.05
N GLU A 32 -15.16 2.87 1.94
CA GLU A 32 -14.23 2.68 0.84
C GLU A 32 -12.96 2.01 1.35
N GLN A 33 -12.40 1.14 0.52
CA GLN A 33 -11.08 0.57 0.75
C GLN A 33 -10.19 0.96 -0.42
N VAL A 34 -9.07 1.61 -0.13
CA VAL A 34 -8.15 2.12 -1.14
C VAL A 34 -6.75 1.62 -0.82
N HIS A 35 -6.04 1.11 -1.83
CA HIS A 35 -4.64 0.76 -1.67
C HIS A 35 -3.82 2.04 -1.52
N GLY A 36 -2.97 2.09 -0.53
CA GLY A 36 -2.18 3.26 -0.17
C GLY A 36 -0.72 2.92 0.09
N GLY A 37 -0.06 3.84 0.74
CA GLY A 37 1.38 3.82 0.93
C GLY A 37 2.09 4.62 -0.14
N VAL A 38 2.98 5.52 0.29
CA VAL A 38 3.68 6.42 -0.65
C VAL A 38 4.45 5.63 -1.70
N SER A 39 5.21 4.64 -1.29
CA SER A 39 6.03 3.85 -2.22
C SER A 39 5.19 3.05 -3.21
N ARG A 40 4.08 2.45 -2.76
CA ARG A 40 3.17 1.75 -3.66
C ARG A 40 2.58 2.71 -4.70
N ASN A 41 2.18 3.89 -4.27
CA ASN A 41 1.62 4.90 -5.18
C ASN A 41 2.67 5.39 -6.19
N VAL A 42 3.90 5.60 -5.75
CA VAL A 42 5.01 5.96 -6.64
C VAL A 42 5.25 4.88 -7.70
N ALA A 43 5.22 3.61 -7.33
CA ALA A 43 5.37 2.51 -8.28
C ALA A 43 4.25 2.50 -9.33
N GLU A 44 3.01 2.71 -8.93
CA GLU A 44 1.88 2.79 -9.85
C GLU A 44 2.01 4.01 -10.78
N ASP A 45 2.40 5.15 -10.25
CA ASP A 45 2.59 6.37 -11.05
C ASP A 45 3.70 6.20 -12.09
N ILE A 46 4.80 5.57 -11.72
CA ILE A 46 5.90 5.27 -12.67
C ILE A 46 5.40 4.32 -13.76
N ALA A 47 4.62 3.32 -13.40
CA ALA A 47 4.04 2.37 -14.36
C ALA A 47 3.08 3.07 -15.34
N ASN A 48 2.35 4.08 -14.88
CA ASN A 48 1.40 4.83 -15.70
C ASN A 48 2.08 5.67 -16.79
N VAL A 49 3.36 5.95 -16.68
CA VAL A 49 4.14 6.61 -17.75
C VAL A 49 4.93 5.59 -18.59
N GLU A 50 4.44 4.36 -18.65
CA GLU A 50 4.95 3.27 -19.49
C GLU A 50 6.37 2.78 -19.13
N LEU A 51 6.86 3.11 -17.95
CA LEU A 51 8.04 2.50 -17.38
C LEU A 51 7.61 1.32 -16.54
N ARG A 52 8.39 0.24 -16.53
CA ARG A 52 8.08 -0.94 -15.73
C ARG A 52 8.96 -0.97 -14.48
N PRO A 53 8.51 -0.42 -13.35
CA PRO A 53 9.29 -0.46 -12.12
C PRO A 53 9.21 -1.84 -11.47
N THR A 54 10.21 -2.14 -10.66
CA THR A 54 10.17 -3.26 -9.71
C THR A 54 9.79 -2.72 -8.34
N PHE A 55 8.73 -3.26 -7.75
CA PHE A 55 8.34 -2.90 -6.40
C PHE A 55 8.83 -3.94 -5.41
N VAL A 56 9.55 -3.49 -4.39
CA VAL A 56 10.05 -4.32 -3.30
C VAL A 56 9.32 -3.94 -2.04
N GLY A 57 8.54 -4.84 -1.51
CA GLY A 57 7.70 -4.54 -0.36
C GLY A 57 7.05 -5.77 0.25
N LEU A 58 6.17 -5.53 1.20
CA LEU A 58 5.43 -6.56 1.90
C LEU A 58 3.94 -6.31 1.76
N VAL A 59 3.18 -7.40 1.66
CA VAL A 59 1.74 -7.40 1.83
C VAL A 59 1.37 -8.43 2.90
N ASP A 60 0.15 -8.38 3.40
CA ASP A 60 -0.30 -9.40 4.33
C ASP A 60 -0.64 -10.72 3.61
N ASP A 61 -0.93 -11.74 4.36
CA ASP A 61 -1.23 -13.08 3.85
C ASP A 61 -2.74 -13.32 3.64
N THR A 62 -3.52 -12.24 3.57
CA THR A 62 -4.97 -12.30 3.31
C THR A 62 -5.30 -12.01 1.84
N GLY A 63 -6.58 -12.13 1.49
CA GLY A 63 -7.06 -11.74 0.15
C GLY A 63 -6.79 -10.28 -0.17
N MET A 64 -6.74 -9.41 0.83
CA MET A 64 -6.42 -7.99 0.64
C MET A 64 -4.98 -7.79 0.17
N GLY A 65 -4.04 -8.55 0.71
CA GLY A 65 -2.65 -8.56 0.24
C GLY A 65 -2.53 -9.06 -1.19
N GLN A 66 -3.28 -10.09 -1.55
CA GLN A 66 -3.33 -10.59 -2.92
C GLN A 66 -3.91 -9.56 -3.89
N ASP A 67 -4.93 -8.82 -3.48
CA ASP A 67 -5.52 -7.76 -4.31
C ASP A 67 -4.52 -6.65 -4.62
N VAL A 68 -3.67 -6.29 -3.66
CA VAL A 68 -2.60 -5.31 -3.89
C VAL A 68 -1.63 -5.81 -4.97
N ILE A 69 -1.18 -7.07 -4.86
CA ILE A 69 -0.28 -7.67 -5.85
C ILE A 69 -0.95 -7.68 -7.23
N ASP A 70 -2.18 -8.14 -7.32
CA ASP A 70 -2.91 -8.27 -8.58
C ASP A 70 -3.08 -6.91 -9.26
N LYS A 71 -3.42 -5.88 -8.50
CA LYS A 71 -3.58 -4.53 -9.04
C LYS A 71 -2.27 -3.97 -9.57
N LEU A 72 -1.18 -4.11 -8.82
CA LEU A 72 0.14 -3.67 -9.27
C LEU A 72 0.59 -4.45 -10.51
N ASP A 73 0.35 -5.75 -10.54
CA ASP A 73 0.69 -6.59 -11.69
C ASP A 73 -0.10 -6.19 -12.93
N ASN A 74 -1.39 -5.88 -12.80
CA ASN A 74 -2.22 -5.37 -13.88
C ASN A 74 -1.74 -4.02 -14.41
N HIS A 75 -1.12 -3.20 -13.59
CA HIS A 75 -0.48 -1.95 -13.99
C HIS A 75 0.95 -2.15 -14.51
N LYS A 76 1.37 -3.40 -14.72
CA LYS A 76 2.69 -3.76 -15.26
C LYS A 76 3.87 -3.39 -14.36
N VAL A 77 3.63 -3.34 -13.06
CA VAL A 77 4.70 -3.31 -12.07
C VAL A 77 5.27 -4.71 -11.93
N ASN A 78 6.59 -4.84 -11.85
CA ASN A 78 7.20 -6.12 -11.51
C ASN A 78 6.99 -6.40 -10.03
N THR A 79 6.16 -7.41 -9.71
CA THR A 79 5.75 -7.76 -8.35
C THR A 79 6.52 -8.94 -7.76
N ARG A 80 7.57 -9.39 -8.44
CA ARG A 80 8.34 -10.59 -8.06
C ARG A 80 8.90 -10.53 -6.65
N TYR A 81 9.24 -9.35 -6.17
CA TYR A 81 9.87 -9.15 -4.86
C TYR A 81 8.90 -8.61 -3.80
N ILE A 82 7.60 -8.78 -4.01
CA ILE A 82 6.60 -8.53 -2.98
C ILE A 82 6.40 -9.84 -2.20
N GLN A 83 6.63 -9.79 -0.89
CA GLN A 83 6.43 -10.95 -0.02
C GLN A 83 5.11 -10.85 0.75
N LYS A 84 4.45 -11.98 0.92
CA LYS A 84 3.28 -12.13 1.78
C LYS A 84 3.74 -12.57 3.16
N VAL A 85 3.52 -11.74 4.15
CA VAL A 85 3.86 -12.04 5.55
C VAL A 85 2.74 -11.58 6.46
N PRO A 86 2.51 -12.23 7.61
CA PRO A 86 1.57 -11.72 8.61
C PRO A 86 1.93 -10.27 8.99
N ASP A 87 0.93 -9.42 9.11
CA ASP A 87 1.11 -7.99 9.44
C ASP A 87 2.03 -7.21 8.48
N GLY A 88 2.18 -7.69 7.26
CA GLY A 88 3.06 -7.05 6.26
C GLY A 88 2.52 -5.74 5.69
N MET A 89 1.22 -5.45 5.86
CA MET A 89 0.63 -4.19 5.42
C MET A 89 0.22 -3.33 6.61
N GLY A 90 0.32 -2.01 6.43
CA GLY A 90 -0.30 -1.06 7.32
C GLY A 90 -1.78 -0.87 7.01
N THR A 91 -2.53 -0.34 7.96
CA THR A 91 -3.94 0.00 7.79
C THR A 91 -4.19 1.38 8.38
N TRP A 92 -4.84 2.22 7.63
CA TRP A 92 -5.35 3.50 8.10
C TRP A 92 -6.86 3.46 8.07
N LEU A 93 -7.49 3.57 9.24
CA LEU A 93 -8.93 3.59 9.39
C LEU A 93 -9.35 5.01 9.75
N ALA A 94 -10.17 5.62 8.93
CA ALA A 94 -10.63 7.00 9.15
C ALA A 94 -12.14 7.12 9.06
N ILE A 95 -12.70 7.94 9.93
CA ILE A 95 -14.11 8.32 9.95
C ILE A 95 -14.18 9.79 9.59
N PHE A 96 -14.92 10.10 8.53
CA PHE A 96 -15.13 11.46 8.04
C PHE A 96 -16.44 12.03 8.55
N ASP A 97 -16.48 13.33 8.77
CA ASP A 97 -17.71 14.06 9.04
C ASP A 97 -18.41 14.49 7.75
N ASN A 98 -19.49 15.27 7.88
CA ASN A 98 -20.25 15.72 6.71
C ASN A 98 -19.52 16.77 5.88
N ASP A 99 -18.52 17.44 6.43
CA ASP A 99 -17.69 18.43 5.72
C ASP A 99 -16.55 17.79 4.94
N GLY A 100 -16.38 16.47 5.06
CA GLY A 100 -15.27 15.76 4.42
C GLY A 100 -13.97 15.80 5.23
N ASP A 101 -14.02 16.25 6.48
CA ASP A 101 -12.87 16.29 7.37
C ASP A 101 -12.78 14.99 8.18
N VAL A 102 -11.55 14.58 8.49
CA VAL A 102 -11.33 13.42 9.35
C VAL A 102 -11.75 13.76 10.79
N HIS A 103 -12.76 13.04 11.28
CA HIS A 103 -13.19 13.17 12.67
C HIS A 103 -12.32 12.36 13.62
N ALA A 104 -12.00 11.13 13.23
CA ALA A 104 -11.16 10.23 14.02
C ALA A 104 -10.43 9.27 13.08
N ALA A 105 -9.24 8.84 13.47
CA ALA A 105 -8.47 7.87 12.70
C ALA A 105 -7.63 7.01 13.62
N ILE A 106 -7.38 5.77 13.18
CA ILE A 106 -6.43 4.85 13.81
C ILE A 106 -5.50 4.36 12.71
N SER A 107 -4.20 4.44 12.97
CA SER A 107 -3.18 3.98 12.03
C SER A 107 -2.42 2.80 12.63
N LYS A 108 -2.45 1.66 11.94
CA LYS A 108 -1.62 0.50 12.26
C LYS A 108 -0.44 0.47 11.31
N ARG A 109 0.77 0.55 11.84
CA ARG A 109 2.00 0.45 11.03
C ARG A 109 2.32 -1.01 10.74
N PRO A 110 2.87 -1.31 9.55
CA PRO A 110 3.31 -2.67 9.24
C PRO A 110 4.60 -3.01 9.98
N ASP A 111 4.82 -4.31 10.19
CA ASP A 111 6.15 -4.81 10.59
C ASP A 111 7.01 -4.94 9.32
N THR A 112 8.02 -4.11 9.20
CA THR A 112 8.90 -4.09 8.03
C THR A 112 10.19 -4.91 8.20
N THR A 113 10.36 -5.62 9.31
CA THR A 113 11.53 -6.47 9.55
C THR A 113 11.77 -7.47 8.42
N PRO A 114 10.75 -8.18 7.89
CA PRO A 114 10.95 -9.10 6.77
C PRO A 114 11.47 -8.43 5.50
N LEU A 115 11.19 -7.14 5.32
CA LEU A 115 11.71 -6.39 4.17
C LEU A 115 13.23 -6.22 4.25
N THR A 116 13.75 -5.90 5.42
CA THR A 116 15.20 -5.85 5.66
C THR A 116 15.86 -7.19 5.34
N THR A 117 15.27 -8.28 5.81
CA THR A 117 15.78 -9.64 5.53
C THR A 117 15.78 -9.94 4.03
N LEU A 118 14.73 -9.56 3.31
CA LEU A 118 14.66 -9.73 1.86
C LEU A 118 15.77 -8.98 1.13
N LEU A 119 16.00 -7.73 1.52
CA LEU A 119 17.05 -6.90 0.91
C LEU A 119 18.45 -7.44 1.20
N GLU A 120 18.67 -7.97 2.39
CA GLU A 120 19.95 -8.59 2.74
C GLU A 120 20.20 -9.86 1.92
N LYS A 121 19.18 -10.69 1.71
CA LYS A 121 19.31 -11.96 0.98
C LYS A 121 19.32 -11.79 -0.54
N LYS A 122 18.55 -10.86 -1.07
CA LYS A 122 18.31 -10.73 -2.51
C LYS A 122 18.68 -9.37 -3.08
N GLY A 123 19.31 -8.51 -2.29
CA GLY A 123 19.68 -7.18 -2.73
C GLY A 123 20.51 -7.17 -4.01
N ASP A 124 21.49 -8.04 -4.13
CA ASP A 124 22.32 -8.14 -5.33
C ASP A 124 21.51 -8.45 -6.58
N GLU A 125 20.53 -9.35 -6.47
CA GLU A 125 19.63 -9.69 -7.57
C GLU A 125 18.67 -8.53 -7.89
N ILE A 126 18.09 -7.91 -6.86
CA ILE A 126 17.11 -6.82 -7.01
C ILE A 126 17.74 -5.60 -7.68
N PHE A 127 18.95 -5.24 -7.29
CA PHE A 127 19.62 -4.03 -7.76
C PHE A 127 20.50 -4.25 -8.98
N LYS A 128 20.57 -5.47 -9.48
CA LYS A 128 21.25 -5.75 -10.74
C LYS A 128 20.56 -4.98 -11.86
N ASP A 129 21.34 -4.25 -12.64
CA ASP A 129 20.85 -3.42 -13.74
C ASP A 129 19.89 -2.29 -13.30
N CYS A 130 19.95 -1.90 -12.03
CA CYS A 130 19.14 -0.82 -11.49
C CYS A 130 19.79 0.54 -11.77
N ASP A 131 19.02 1.45 -12.38
CA ASP A 131 19.48 2.80 -12.71
C ASP A 131 19.03 3.85 -11.69
N ALA A 132 17.90 3.60 -11.01
CA ALA A 132 17.33 4.51 -10.03
C ALA A 132 16.57 3.77 -8.95
N ILE A 133 16.63 4.31 -7.74
CA ILE A 133 15.94 3.76 -6.55
C ILE A 133 15.07 4.87 -5.95
N ALA A 134 13.80 4.56 -5.67
CA ALA A 134 12.91 5.38 -4.89
C ALA A 134 12.57 4.67 -3.57
N ILE A 135 12.69 5.36 -2.47
CA ILE A 135 12.44 4.82 -1.13
C ILE A 135 11.44 5.70 -0.39
#